data_4ccfad84d21b36955639217d2c0241cd
#
_entry.id   4ccfad84d21b36955639217d2c0241cd
#
_cell.length_a   1.000
_cell.length_b   1.000
_cell.length_c   1.000
_cell.angle_alpha   90.00
_cell.angle_beta   90.00
_cell.angle_gamma   90.00
#
_symmetry.space_group_name_H-M   'P 1'
#
loop_
_entity.id
_entity.type
_entity.pdbx_description
1 polymer ?
#
loop_
_entity_poly.entity_id
_entity_poly.type
_entity_poly.pdbx_seq_one_letter_code
_entity_poly.pdbx_strand_id
1 'polypeptide(L)'
;PDVTSIPHFTTVPYNPLTVDALGGAATVDQLNTQLLGPLKQILTALGQGNRINSFSKTEGNALLIKDETLTDLSQQITAVASQNQQLAPIAGLLGQLYGQVRHASQNDLFVLGTSSVIGTTSTAPIFANVPSPYKELFSKIGVTFALEDKYVLIPSEQREIKTATDKFNDAIYAAARSKKLAIADMNAIMGYLTGGIRLGDGQWYTEDYFKGTENMNKVLFSLDGVHPNPRGYAFVANEIVKVINEHYKAQLPMLVPGNYPGVTIKASN
;
A
#
# COMPACT_ATOMS: atom_id res chain seq x y z
N PRO A 1 8.78 -8.17 12.35
CA PRO A 1 7.34 -8.11 12.13
C PRO A 1 7.04 -8.14 10.65
N ASP A 2 5.94 -8.77 10.29
CA ASP A 2 5.43 -8.76 8.93
C ASP A 2 4.89 -7.36 8.64
N VAL A 3 5.59 -6.61 7.78
CA VAL A 3 5.21 -5.24 7.43
C VAL A 3 3.83 -5.15 6.76
N THR A 4 3.36 -6.25 6.15
CA THR A 4 2.05 -6.30 5.51
C THR A 4 0.90 -6.35 6.53
N SER A 5 1.19 -6.71 7.78
CA SER A 5 0.23 -6.72 8.88
C SER A 5 0.16 -5.38 9.63
N ILE A 6 0.96 -4.38 9.24
CA ILE A 6 0.94 -3.05 9.82
C ILE A 6 0.02 -2.16 8.97
N PRO A 7 -1.18 -1.80 9.44
CA PRO A 7 -2.16 -1.04 8.64
C PRO A 7 -1.67 0.33 8.14
N HIS A 8 -0.63 0.86 8.75
CA HIS A 8 -0.07 2.18 8.42
C HIS A 8 0.81 2.21 7.18
N PHE A 9 1.16 1.06 6.61
CA PHE A 9 1.85 1.03 5.32
C PHE A 9 0.97 1.47 4.16
N THR A 10 -0.35 1.41 4.34
CA THR A 10 -1.31 1.81 3.31
C THR A 10 -1.96 3.14 3.67
N THR A 11 -1.27 4.24 3.37
CA THR A 11 -1.84 5.59 3.51
C THR A 11 -2.75 5.98 2.35
N VAL A 12 -2.76 5.18 1.29
CA VAL A 12 -3.53 5.44 0.08
C VAL A 12 -4.49 4.27 -0.15
N PRO A 13 -5.81 4.50 -0.26
CA PRO A 13 -6.73 3.47 -0.71
C PRO A 13 -6.40 3.06 -2.16
N TYR A 14 -6.84 1.87 -2.58
CA TYR A 14 -6.59 1.40 -3.94
C TYR A 14 -7.31 2.25 -5.01
N ASN A 15 -8.35 2.99 -4.63
CA ASN A 15 -9.23 3.79 -5.51
C ASN A 15 -9.32 5.28 -5.11
N PRO A 16 -8.20 6.00 -4.96
CA PRO A 16 -8.20 7.36 -4.45
C PRO A 16 -8.60 8.41 -5.50
N LEU A 17 -8.70 8.01 -6.77
CA LEU A 17 -8.91 8.95 -7.88
C LEU A 17 -10.38 9.37 -7.96
N THR A 18 -10.71 10.46 -7.28
CA THR A 18 -12.03 11.10 -7.43
C THR A 18 -12.14 11.81 -8.78
N VAL A 19 -13.35 12.15 -9.17
CA VAL A 19 -13.60 12.94 -10.39
C VAL A 19 -12.85 14.26 -10.38
N ASP A 20 -12.82 14.94 -9.23
CA ASP A 20 -12.08 16.20 -9.06
C ASP A 20 -10.57 16.01 -9.16
N ALA A 21 -10.04 14.94 -8.56
CA ALA A 21 -8.62 14.59 -8.68
C ALA A 21 -8.21 14.27 -10.13
N LEU A 22 -9.14 13.78 -10.94
CA LEU A 22 -8.94 13.52 -12.37
C LEU A 22 -9.14 14.78 -13.25
N GLY A 23 -9.51 15.92 -12.68
CA GLY A 23 -9.73 17.17 -13.41
C GLY A 23 -11.15 17.36 -13.91
N GLY A 24 -12.12 16.66 -13.33
CA GLY A 24 -13.56 16.81 -13.62
C GLY A 24 -14.12 15.77 -14.59
N ALA A 25 -15.45 15.76 -14.71
CA ALA A 25 -16.18 14.76 -15.49
C ALA A 25 -15.81 14.75 -16.99
N ALA A 26 -15.50 15.90 -17.56
CA ALA A 26 -15.08 15.99 -18.98
C ALA A 26 -13.74 15.29 -19.21
N THR A 27 -12.80 15.42 -18.27
CA THR A 27 -11.50 14.73 -18.34
C THR A 27 -11.68 13.21 -18.17
N VAL A 28 -12.58 12.78 -17.29
CA VAL A 28 -12.94 11.35 -17.16
C VAL A 28 -13.47 10.79 -18.47
N ASP A 29 -14.39 11.51 -19.14
CA ASP A 29 -14.92 11.11 -20.45
C ASP A 29 -13.81 11.04 -21.50
N GLN A 30 -12.91 12.00 -21.51
CA GLN A 30 -11.77 12.02 -22.43
C GLN A 30 -10.83 10.82 -22.19
N LEU A 31 -10.45 10.55 -20.93
CA LEU A 31 -9.60 9.41 -20.57
C LEU A 31 -10.25 8.07 -20.95
N ASN A 32 -11.56 7.93 -20.69
CA ASN A 32 -12.30 6.74 -21.06
C ASN A 32 -12.37 6.55 -22.58
N THR A 33 -12.60 7.62 -23.33
CA THR A 33 -12.79 7.54 -24.80
C THR A 33 -11.47 7.38 -25.53
N GLN A 34 -10.43 8.11 -25.11
CA GLN A 34 -9.18 8.17 -25.85
C GLN A 34 -8.15 7.12 -25.40
N LEU A 35 -8.26 6.61 -24.17
CA LEU A 35 -7.28 5.68 -23.62
C LEU A 35 -7.90 4.38 -23.08
N LEU A 36 -8.69 4.47 -21.98
CA LEU A 36 -9.08 3.27 -21.24
C LEU A 36 -10.03 2.37 -22.04
N GLY A 37 -10.95 2.95 -22.81
CA GLY A 37 -11.87 2.19 -23.66
C GLY A 37 -11.14 1.43 -24.76
N PRO A 38 -10.35 2.08 -25.62
CA PRO A 38 -9.54 1.40 -26.63
C PRO A 38 -8.59 0.37 -26.04
N LEU A 39 -7.90 0.68 -24.93
CA LEU A 39 -7.00 -0.26 -24.26
C LEU A 39 -7.76 -1.49 -23.72
N LYS A 40 -8.92 -1.27 -23.11
CA LYS A 40 -9.79 -2.37 -22.63
C LYS A 40 -10.26 -3.27 -23.77
N GLN A 41 -10.60 -2.69 -24.94
CA GLN A 41 -10.97 -3.46 -26.12
C GLN A 41 -9.81 -4.35 -26.60
N ILE A 42 -8.59 -3.80 -26.69
CA ILE A 42 -7.38 -4.55 -27.06
C ILE A 42 -7.15 -5.69 -26.06
N LEU A 43 -7.16 -5.38 -24.77
CA LEU A 43 -6.95 -6.39 -23.71
C LEU A 43 -8.05 -7.45 -23.69
N THR A 44 -9.30 -7.08 -24.00
CA THR A 44 -10.42 -8.03 -24.11
C THR A 44 -10.21 -8.99 -25.27
N ALA A 45 -9.76 -8.49 -26.43
CA ALA A 45 -9.43 -9.34 -27.58
C ALA A 45 -8.26 -10.30 -27.27
N LEU A 46 -7.36 -9.93 -26.35
CA LEU A 46 -6.27 -10.76 -25.85
C LEU A 46 -6.66 -11.63 -24.63
N GLY A 47 -7.95 -11.69 -24.26
CA GLY A 47 -8.45 -12.46 -23.12
C GLY A 47 -8.10 -11.87 -21.75
N GLN A 48 -7.70 -10.58 -21.68
CA GLN A 48 -7.21 -9.91 -20.48
C GLN A 48 -7.97 -8.60 -20.16
N GLY A 49 -9.23 -8.49 -20.59
CA GLY A 49 -10.03 -7.28 -20.44
C GLY A 49 -10.32 -6.88 -18.98
N ASN A 50 -10.10 -7.76 -18.02
CA ASN A 50 -10.24 -7.51 -16.59
C ASN A 50 -9.09 -6.67 -15.99
N ARG A 51 -7.96 -6.50 -16.71
CA ARG A 51 -6.83 -5.70 -16.23
C ARG A 51 -7.17 -4.21 -16.11
N ILE A 52 -8.00 -3.69 -16.99
CA ILE A 52 -8.32 -2.27 -17.10
C ILE A 52 -9.84 -2.05 -17.05
N ASN A 53 -10.27 -1.05 -16.32
CA ASN A 53 -11.65 -0.59 -16.26
C ASN A 53 -11.75 0.88 -16.69
N SER A 54 -12.90 1.28 -17.20
CA SER A 54 -13.21 2.70 -17.39
C SER A 54 -13.33 3.40 -16.04
N PHE A 55 -12.98 4.66 -15.98
CA PHE A 55 -13.17 5.48 -14.79
C PHE A 55 -14.66 5.82 -14.60
N SER A 56 -15.11 5.73 -13.35
CA SER A 56 -16.42 6.16 -12.90
C SER A 56 -16.47 7.68 -12.67
N LYS A 57 -17.63 8.28 -12.90
CA LYS A 57 -17.90 9.68 -12.56
C LYS A 57 -18.61 9.86 -11.21
N THR A 58 -18.88 8.79 -10.50
CA THR A 58 -19.64 8.80 -9.23
C THR A 58 -18.90 8.15 -8.08
N GLU A 59 -17.88 7.33 -8.39
CA GLU A 59 -17.14 6.56 -7.39
C GLU A 59 -15.65 6.87 -7.50
N GLY A 60 -14.89 6.50 -6.47
CA GLY A 60 -13.43 6.54 -6.52
C GLY A 60 -12.88 5.51 -7.51
N ASN A 61 -11.87 5.91 -8.26
CA ASN A 61 -11.26 5.09 -9.31
C ASN A 61 -9.94 4.51 -8.85
N ALA A 62 -9.67 3.27 -9.28
CA ALA A 62 -8.46 2.56 -8.92
C ALA A 62 -7.23 3.13 -9.61
N LEU A 63 -6.11 3.12 -8.89
CA LEU A 63 -4.81 3.47 -9.44
C LEU A 63 -4.36 2.46 -10.48
N LEU A 64 -3.63 2.92 -11.47
CA LEU A 64 -2.96 2.09 -12.44
C LEU A 64 -1.60 1.67 -11.86
N ILE A 65 -1.34 0.37 -11.83
CA ILE A 65 -0.10 -0.21 -11.27
C ILE A 65 0.59 -1.13 -12.26
N LYS A 66 1.91 -1.21 -12.18
CA LYS A 66 2.69 -2.25 -12.83
C LYS A 66 2.59 -3.53 -12.00
N ASP A 67 2.34 -4.67 -12.65
CA ASP A 67 2.28 -5.98 -12.02
C ASP A 67 3.10 -6.96 -12.86
N GLU A 68 4.33 -7.20 -12.43
CA GLU A 68 5.30 -8.02 -13.17
C GLU A 68 4.96 -9.50 -13.16
N THR A 69 3.99 -9.93 -12.35
CA THR A 69 3.49 -11.31 -12.37
C THR A 69 2.53 -11.59 -13.53
N LEU A 70 2.04 -10.54 -14.18
CA LEU A 70 1.20 -10.66 -15.36
C LEU A 70 2.03 -11.07 -16.58
N THR A 71 1.42 -11.84 -17.47
CA THR A 71 1.99 -12.09 -18.80
C THR A 71 2.22 -10.75 -19.50
N ASP A 72 3.45 -10.53 -19.99
CA ASP A 72 3.77 -9.34 -20.78
C ASP A 72 3.09 -9.42 -22.16
N LEU A 73 2.23 -8.49 -22.42
CA LEU A 73 1.45 -8.35 -23.65
C LEU A 73 1.96 -7.19 -24.53
N SER A 74 3.14 -6.65 -24.28
CA SER A 74 3.68 -5.47 -24.97
C SER A 74 3.65 -5.64 -26.50
N GLN A 75 4.09 -6.78 -27.00
CA GLN A 75 4.10 -7.06 -28.43
C GLN A 75 2.70 -7.24 -29.01
N GLN A 76 1.83 -7.95 -28.30
CA GLN A 76 0.45 -8.22 -28.71
C GLN A 76 -0.38 -6.93 -28.74
N ILE A 77 -0.24 -6.08 -27.71
CA ILE A 77 -0.89 -4.77 -27.66
C ILE A 77 -0.42 -3.91 -28.83
N THR A 78 0.89 -3.87 -29.09
CA THR A 78 1.47 -3.15 -30.24
C THR A 78 0.89 -3.66 -31.57
N ALA A 79 0.84 -4.97 -31.76
CA ALA A 79 0.34 -5.59 -32.98
C ALA A 79 -1.15 -5.25 -33.23
N VAL A 80 -2.00 -5.38 -32.21
CA VAL A 80 -3.43 -5.08 -32.33
C VAL A 80 -3.65 -3.58 -32.52
N ALA A 81 -2.96 -2.72 -31.75
CA ALA A 81 -3.08 -1.26 -31.88
C ALA A 81 -2.63 -0.76 -33.24
N SER A 82 -1.62 -1.38 -33.86
CA SER A 82 -1.13 -1.01 -35.20
C SER A 82 -2.15 -1.22 -36.32
N GLN A 83 -3.14 -2.08 -36.10
CA GLN A 83 -4.22 -2.32 -37.08
C GLN A 83 -5.33 -1.25 -37.03
N ASN A 84 -5.36 -0.43 -35.96
CA ASN A 84 -6.31 0.65 -35.80
C ASN A 84 -5.66 1.97 -36.27
N GLN A 85 -6.26 2.64 -37.28
CA GLN A 85 -5.69 3.87 -37.84
C GLN A 85 -5.46 4.98 -36.82
N GLN A 86 -6.30 5.06 -35.77
CA GLN A 86 -6.17 6.10 -34.72
C GLN A 86 -5.08 5.76 -33.72
N LEU A 87 -4.81 4.46 -33.47
CA LEU A 87 -3.84 3.99 -32.48
C LEU A 87 -2.47 3.65 -33.11
N ALA A 88 -2.41 3.40 -34.40
CA ALA A 88 -1.18 3.00 -35.09
C ALA A 88 0.03 3.94 -34.80
N PRO A 89 -0.15 5.28 -34.79
CA PRO A 89 0.97 6.18 -34.49
C PRO A 89 1.58 6.01 -33.09
N ILE A 90 0.82 5.49 -32.14
CA ILE A 90 1.22 5.30 -30.75
C ILE A 90 1.23 3.84 -30.31
N ALA A 91 1.07 2.89 -31.24
CA ALA A 91 0.95 1.47 -30.93
C ALA A 91 2.14 0.93 -30.13
N GLY A 92 3.37 1.29 -30.52
CA GLY A 92 4.57 0.90 -29.79
C GLY A 92 4.63 1.48 -28.37
N LEU A 93 4.18 2.72 -28.18
CA LEU A 93 4.08 3.35 -26.88
C LEU A 93 3.04 2.63 -26.00
N LEU A 94 1.86 2.32 -26.54
CA LEU A 94 0.83 1.55 -25.83
C LEU A 94 1.33 0.19 -25.36
N GLY A 95 2.03 -0.55 -26.22
CA GLY A 95 2.63 -1.81 -25.85
C GLY A 95 3.61 -1.68 -24.68
N GLN A 96 4.54 -0.73 -24.79
CA GLN A 96 5.55 -0.52 -23.74
C GLN A 96 4.94 -0.07 -22.41
N LEU A 97 3.91 0.80 -22.45
CA LEU A 97 3.29 1.32 -21.23
C LEU A 97 2.36 0.31 -20.54
N TYR A 98 1.66 -0.56 -21.31
CA TYR A 98 0.55 -1.35 -20.76
C TYR A 98 0.72 -2.86 -20.83
N GLY A 99 1.90 -3.37 -21.21
CA GLY A 99 2.16 -4.80 -21.34
C GLY A 99 1.93 -5.61 -20.06
N GLN A 100 2.34 -5.06 -18.91
CA GLN A 100 2.20 -5.69 -17.59
C GLN A 100 1.53 -4.73 -16.59
N VAL A 101 0.41 -4.15 -16.97
CA VAL A 101 -0.30 -3.15 -16.17
C VAL A 101 -1.72 -3.60 -15.90
N ARG A 102 -2.21 -3.27 -14.71
CA ARG A 102 -3.61 -3.43 -14.32
C ARG A 102 -4.05 -2.30 -13.37
N HIS A 103 -5.33 -2.16 -13.20
CA HIS A 103 -5.86 -1.38 -12.09
C HIS A 103 -5.60 -2.10 -10.76
N ALA A 104 -5.32 -1.31 -9.73
CA ALA A 104 -5.17 -1.81 -8.38
C ALA A 104 -6.49 -2.37 -7.83
N SER A 105 -6.39 -3.25 -6.86
CA SER A 105 -7.49 -3.84 -6.11
C SER A 105 -7.32 -3.55 -4.61
N GLN A 106 -8.33 -3.86 -3.83
CA GLN A 106 -8.28 -3.76 -2.37
C GLN A 106 -7.19 -4.63 -1.71
N ASN A 107 -6.61 -5.56 -2.45
CA ASN A 107 -5.56 -6.45 -1.96
C ASN A 107 -4.15 -5.92 -2.23
N ASP A 108 -4.02 -4.81 -2.94
CA ASP A 108 -2.74 -4.16 -3.20
C ASP A 108 -2.45 -3.14 -2.11
N LEU A 109 -1.23 -3.14 -1.58
CA LEU A 109 -0.79 -2.24 -0.53
C LEU A 109 0.13 -1.18 -1.11
N PHE A 110 -0.08 0.09 -0.74
CA PHE A 110 0.75 1.19 -1.21
C PHE A 110 1.72 1.63 -0.12
N VAL A 111 2.97 1.86 -0.48
CA VAL A 111 3.98 2.30 0.48
C VAL A 111 3.77 3.76 0.89
N LEU A 112 4.35 4.13 2.05
CA LEU A 112 4.41 5.53 2.49
C LEU A 112 5.07 6.38 1.39
N GLY A 113 4.50 7.53 1.12
CA GLY A 113 5.00 8.44 0.07
C GLY A 113 4.35 8.26 -1.31
N THR A 114 3.64 7.16 -1.58
CA THR A 114 2.92 6.98 -2.84
C THR A 114 1.94 8.13 -3.12
N SER A 115 1.28 8.63 -2.08
CA SER A 115 0.37 9.78 -2.19
C SER A 115 1.02 11.02 -2.80
N SER A 116 2.33 11.22 -2.62
CA SER A 116 3.05 12.40 -3.14
C SER A 116 3.33 12.35 -4.64
N VAL A 117 3.23 11.18 -5.26
CA VAL A 117 3.53 11.00 -6.69
C VAL A 117 2.29 10.79 -7.55
N ILE A 118 1.15 10.41 -6.95
CA ILE A 118 -0.10 10.22 -7.69
C ILE A 118 -0.50 11.51 -8.43
N GLY A 119 -0.83 11.38 -9.72
CA GLY A 119 -1.24 12.49 -10.59
C GLY A 119 -0.10 13.40 -11.04
N THR A 120 1.12 13.25 -10.51
CA THR A 120 2.27 14.02 -11.02
C THR A 120 2.68 13.55 -12.41
N THR A 121 3.41 14.38 -13.13
CA THR A 121 3.90 14.03 -14.47
C THR A 121 5.19 13.21 -14.36
N SER A 122 5.20 12.04 -14.96
CA SER A 122 6.39 11.19 -15.02
C SER A 122 7.51 11.80 -15.85
N THR A 123 8.73 11.70 -15.35
CA THR A 123 9.97 12.06 -16.07
C THR A 123 10.69 10.84 -16.65
N ALA A 124 10.00 9.70 -16.73
CA ALA A 124 10.58 8.46 -17.23
C ALA A 124 11.13 8.64 -18.67
N PRO A 125 12.28 8.03 -19.00
CA PRO A 125 12.92 8.18 -20.31
C PRO A 125 12.03 7.82 -21.49
N ILE A 126 11.04 6.97 -21.32
CA ILE A 126 10.06 6.59 -22.33
C ILE A 126 9.32 7.82 -22.92
N PHE A 127 9.18 8.88 -22.13
CA PHE A 127 8.49 10.11 -22.56
C PHE A 127 9.42 11.16 -23.19
N ALA A 128 10.72 10.90 -23.28
CA ALA A 128 11.69 11.89 -23.79
C ALA A 128 11.36 12.38 -25.20
N ASN A 129 10.92 11.46 -26.07
CA ASN A 129 10.63 11.72 -27.47
C ASN A 129 9.14 11.58 -27.82
N VAL A 130 8.26 11.51 -26.83
CA VAL A 130 6.81 11.44 -27.08
C VAL A 130 6.29 12.86 -27.34
N PRO A 131 5.68 13.12 -28.51
CA PRO A 131 5.18 14.46 -28.83
C PRO A 131 3.90 14.79 -28.07
N SER A 132 3.65 16.08 -27.86
CA SER A 132 2.34 16.60 -27.44
C SER A 132 1.26 16.27 -28.49
N PRO A 133 0.02 15.93 -28.10
CA PRO A 133 -0.51 15.88 -26.72
C PRO A 133 -0.32 14.53 -26.02
N TYR A 134 0.31 13.55 -26.65
CA TYR A 134 0.43 12.19 -26.10
C TYR A 134 1.25 12.14 -24.82
N LYS A 135 2.31 12.97 -24.73
CA LYS A 135 3.12 13.04 -23.52
C LYS A 135 2.28 13.41 -22.30
N GLU A 136 1.48 14.44 -22.42
CA GLU A 136 0.61 14.93 -21.35
C GLU A 136 -0.45 13.90 -20.97
N LEU A 137 -1.01 13.23 -21.99
CA LEU A 137 -2.06 12.23 -21.81
C LEU A 137 -1.53 10.99 -21.07
N PHE A 138 -0.33 10.50 -21.41
CA PHE A 138 0.16 9.20 -20.92
C PHE A 138 1.08 9.27 -19.71
N SER A 139 1.51 10.45 -19.25
CA SER A 139 2.56 10.59 -18.24
C SER A 139 2.07 10.78 -16.81
N LYS A 140 0.77 10.73 -16.54
CA LYS A 140 0.23 10.95 -15.19
C LYS A 140 0.36 9.71 -14.33
N ILE A 141 1.26 9.74 -13.33
CA ILE A 141 1.60 8.61 -12.47
C ILE A 141 0.36 8.14 -11.67
N GLY A 142 0.11 6.84 -11.69
CA GLY A 142 -1.04 6.20 -11.05
C GLY A 142 -2.37 6.40 -11.79
N VAL A 143 -2.43 7.25 -12.83
CA VAL A 143 -3.63 7.57 -13.60
C VAL A 143 -3.56 6.99 -15.00
N THR A 144 -2.58 7.41 -15.79
CA THR A 144 -2.34 6.96 -17.17
C THR A 144 -0.96 6.34 -17.35
N PHE A 145 -0.04 6.60 -16.45
CA PHE A 145 1.24 5.91 -16.29
C PHE A 145 1.20 5.08 -15.01
N ALA A 146 1.46 3.80 -15.13
CA ALA A 146 1.37 2.89 -13.99
C ALA A 146 2.36 3.30 -12.88
N LEU A 147 1.93 3.18 -11.63
CA LEU A 147 2.84 3.20 -10.49
C LEU A 147 3.86 2.08 -10.65
N GLU A 148 5.12 2.43 -10.48
CA GLU A 148 6.22 1.48 -10.51
C GLU A 148 6.18 0.58 -9.27
N ASP A 149 6.82 -0.58 -9.37
CA ASP A 149 6.97 -1.59 -8.33
C ASP A 149 7.31 -1.01 -6.93
N LYS A 150 8.25 -0.08 -6.86
CA LYS A 150 8.67 0.57 -5.60
C LYS A 150 7.55 1.30 -4.83
N TYR A 151 6.38 1.49 -5.41
CA TYR A 151 5.25 2.20 -4.81
C TYR A 151 4.11 1.29 -4.37
N VAL A 152 4.12 0.04 -4.79
CA VAL A 152 3.03 -0.90 -4.54
C VAL A 152 3.57 -2.27 -4.15
N LEU A 153 2.92 -2.91 -3.20
CA LEU A 153 3.19 -4.27 -2.78
C LEU A 153 2.01 -5.15 -3.18
N ILE A 154 2.21 -5.91 -4.23
CA ILE A 154 1.17 -6.78 -4.79
C ILE A 154 1.00 -8.07 -3.97
N PRO A 155 -0.14 -8.80 -4.09
CA PRO A 155 -0.41 -9.97 -3.25
C PRO A 155 0.62 -11.09 -3.29
N SER A 156 1.35 -11.27 -4.40
CA SER A 156 2.44 -12.24 -4.49
C SER A 156 3.61 -11.87 -3.60
N GLU A 157 4.03 -10.63 -3.60
CA GLU A 157 5.11 -10.11 -2.76
C GLU A 157 4.73 -10.11 -1.27
N GLN A 158 3.48 -9.75 -0.96
CA GLN A 158 2.96 -9.88 0.40
C GLN A 158 3.08 -11.32 0.90
N ARG A 159 2.75 -12.32 0.07
CA ARG A 159 2.92 -13.75 0.43
C ARG A 159 4.39 -14.14 0.60
N GLU A 160 5.29 -13.60 -0.21
CA GLU A 160 6.73 -13.85 -0.07
C GLU A 160 7.26 -13.30 1.23
N ILE A 161 6.91 -12.04 1.56
CA ILE A 161 7.28 -11.40 2.83
C ILE A 161 6.74 -12.22 4.00
N LYS A 162 5.45 -12.59 3.96
CA LYS A 162 4.86 -13.39 5.02
C LYS A 162 5.57 -14.74 5.18
N THR A 163 5.82 -15.43 4.08
CA THR A 163 6.52 -16.73 4.09
C THR A 163 7.93 -16.61 4.66
N ALA A 164 8.66 -15.55 4.32
CA ALA A 164 9.99 -15.30 4.86
C ALA A 164 9.92 -14.99 6.36
N THR A 165 8.97 -14.15 6.77
CA THR A 165 8.75 -13.79 8.19
C THR A 165 8.41 -15.03 9.03
N ASP A 166 7.50 -15.89 8.55
CA ASP A 166 7.14 -17.14 9.23
C ASP A 166 8.38 -18.04 9.42
N LYS A 167 9.19 -18.23 8.37
CA LYS A 167 10.43 -19.01 8.47
C LYS A 167 11.44 -18.44 9.46
N PHE A 168 11.60 -17.12 9.50
CA PHE A 168 12.45 -16.45 10.49
C PHE A 168 11.93 -16.68 11.91
N ASN A 169 10.64 -16.53 12.13
CA ASN A 169 10.02 -16.79 13.42
C ASN A 169 10.18 -18.25 13.83
N ASP A 170 9.96 -19.21 12.93
CA ASP A 170 10.18 -20.64 13.21
C ASP A 170 11.62 -20.94 13.66
N ALA A 171 12.60 -20.32 12.99
CA ALA A 171 14.01 -20.47 13.37
C ALA A 171 14.28 -19.87 14.76
N ILE A 172 13.72 -18.71 15.08
CA ILE A 172 13.82 -18.06 16.40
C ILE A 172 13.18 -18.96 17.47
N TYR A 173 11.98 -19.49 17.22
CA TYR A 173 11.32 -20.41 18.15
C TYR A 173 12.10 -21.70 18.36
N ALA A 174 12.66 -22.27 17.29
CA ALA A 174 13.50 -23.49 17.42
C ALA A 174 14.76 -23.23 18.26
N ALA A 175 15.45 -22.12 17.99
CA ALA A 175 16.63 -21.71 18.75
C ALA A 175 16.31 -21.45 20.22
N ALA A 176 15.23 -20.75 20.51
CA ALA A 176 14.80 -20.45 21.86
C ALA A 176 14.42 -21.73 22.64
N ARG A 177 13.66 -22.63 22.02
CA ARG A 177 13.32 -23.93 22.63
C ARG A 177 14.57 -24.75 22.93
N SER A 178 15.53 -24.82 22.00
CA SER A 178 16.78 -25.58 22.20
C SER A 178 17.64 -25.04 23.34
N LYS A 179 17.57 -23.74 23.60
CA LYS A 179 18.32 -23.04 24.66
C LYS A 179 17.49 -22.77 25.91
N LYS A 180 16.24 -23.18 25.94
CA LYS A 180 15.30 -22.91 27.05
C LYS A 180 15.17 -21.41 27.34
N LEU A 181 15.12 -20.59 26.29
CA LEU A 181 14.97 -19.15 26.42
C LEU A 181 13.49 -18.75 26.35
N ALA A 182 13.17 -17.69 27.06
CA ALA A 182 11.87 -17.03 26.96
C ALA A 182 11.68 -16.40 25.57
N ILE A 183 10.44 -16.35 25.08
CA ILE A 183 10.08 -15.71 23.82
C ILE A 183 8.95 -14.72 24.08
N ALA A 184 9.18 -13.44 23.76
CA ALA A 184 8.11 -12.48 23.63
C ALA A 184 7.69 -12.42 22.15
N ASP A 185 6.54 -13.01 21.82
CA ASP A 185 6.03 -13.04 20.44
C ASP A 185 5.43 -11.69 20.06
N MET A 186 6.30 -10.76 19.69
CA MET A 186 5.89 -9.41 19.30
C MET A 186 5.08 -9.39 17.99
N ASN A 187 5.21 -10.40 17.14
CA ASN A 187 4.41 -10.52 15.92
C ASN A 187 2.94 -10.80 16.27
N ALA A 188 2.69 -11.76 17.16
CA ALA A 188 1.33 -12.05 17.65
C ALA A 188 0.76 -10.85 18.44
N ILE A 189 1.56 -10.22 19.30
CA ILE A 189 1.15 -9.05 20.09
C ILE A 189 0.72 -7.88 19.20
N MET A 190 1.48 -7.61 18.14
CA MET A 190 1.12 -6.56 17.16
C MET A 190 -0.19 -6.88 16.44
N GLY A 191 -0.48 -8.15 16.16
CA GLY A 191 -1.75 -8.58 15.58
C GLY A 191 -2.97 -8.24 16.46
N TYR A 192 -2.83 -8.21 17.78
CA TYR A 192 -3.93 -7.80 18.66
C TYR A 192 -4.22 -6.30 18.63
N LEU A 193 -3.26 -5.47 18.23
CA LEU A 193 -3.46 -4.01 18.15
C LEU A 193 -4.46 -3.61 17.07
N THR A 194 -4.59 -4.40 16.01
CA THR A 194 -5.58 -4.15 14.94
C THR A 194 -7.02 -4.17 15.46
N GLY A 195 -7.30 -5.02 16.45
CA GLY A 195 -8.59 -5.09 17.13
C GLY A 195 -8.71 -4.13 18.33
N GLY A 196 -7.64 -3.47 18.71
CA GLY A 196 -7.50 -2.70 19.93
C GLY A 196 -7.15 -3.58 21.13
N ILE A 197 -6.38 -3.03 22.07
CA ILE A 197 -5.94 -3.68 23.30
C ILE A 197 -6.41 -2.87 24.52
N ARG A 198 -6.99 -3.56 25.50
CA ARG A 198 -7.27 -2.96 26.80
C ARG A 198 -6.06 -3.17 27.71
N LEU A 199 -5.42 -2.10 28.14
CA LEU A 199 -4.28 -2.14 29.04
C LEU A 199 -4.71 -2.09 30.52
N GLY A 200 -3.75 -2.29 31.42
CA GLY A 200 -3.98 -2.34 32.87
C GLY A 200 -4.53 -1.07 33.49
N ASP A 201 -4.51 0.06 32.78
CA ASP A 201 -5.18 1.32 33.14
C ASP A 201 -6.67 1.34 32.75
N GLY A 202 -7.17 0.24 32.18
CA GLY A 202 -8.56 0.07 31.77
C GLY A 202 -8.94 0.74 30.46
N GLN A 203 -8.01 1.44 29.78
CA GLN A 203 -8.27 2.12 28.52
C GLN A 203 -8.00 1.22 27.32
N TRP A 204 -8.73 1.46 26.21
CA TRP A 204 -8.49 0.84 24.94
C TRP A 204 -7.44 1.62 24.16
N TYR A 205 -6.47 0.89 23.62
CA TYR A 205 -5.41 1.41 22.76
C TYR A 205 -5.47 0.73 21.40
N THR A 206 -5.22 1.50 20.33
CA THR A 206 -5.25 1.04 18.96
C THR A 206 -3.97 1.43 18.24
N GLU A 207 -3.75 0.84 17.08
CA GLU A 207 -2.72 1.26 16.13
C GLU A 207 -3.19 2.41 15.25
N ASP A 208 -4.53 2.58 15.11
CA ASP A 208 -5.12 3.43 14.10
C ASP A 208 -5.03 4.90 14.49
N TYR A 209 -4.06 5.52 13.87
CA TYR A 209 -3.73 6.92 13.99
C TYR A 209 -4.71 7.83 13.26
N PHE A 210 -5.36 7.31 12.22
CA PHE A 210 -6.12 8.10 11.25
C PHE A 210 -7.63 8.12 11.52
N LYS A 211 -8.14 7.30 12.40
CA LYS A 211 -9.58 7.24 12.70
C LYS A 211 -10.13 8.40 13.52
N GLY A 212 -9.39 9.48 13.66
CA GLY A 212 -9.87 10.74 14.20
C GLY A 212 -9.09 11.26 15.39
N THR A 213 -9.19 12.58 15.61
CA THR A 213 -8.51 13.33 16.67
C THR A 213 -8.84 12.87 18.09
N GLU A 214 -9.98 12.24 18.29
CA GLU A 214 -10.41 11.71 19.59
C GLU A 214 -9.56 10.53 20.08
N ASN A 215 -8.87 9.85 19.17
CA ASN A 215 -8.09 8.65 19.50
C ASN A 215 -6.58 8.90 19.64
N MET A 216 -6.07 10.10 19.42
CA MET A 216 -4.63 10.37 19.44
C MET A 216 -3.94 10.00 20.76
N ASN A 217 -4.64 10.16 21.89
CA ASN A 217 -4.15 9.75 23.20
C ASN A 217 -4.20 8.23 23.44
N LYS A 218 -4.83 7.49 22.54
CA LYS A 218 -5.02 6.03 22.63
C LYS A 218 -4.19 5.25 21.62
N VAL A 219 -3.40 5.94 20.80
CA VAL A 219 -2.53 5.33 19.81
C VAL A 219 -1.16 5.03 20.42
N LEU A 220 -0.60 3.87 20.12
CA LEU A 220 0.70 3.42 20.64
C LEU A 220 1.85 3.72 19.67
N PHE A 221 1.58 4.28 18.50
CA PHE A 221 2.59 4.64 17.49
C PHE A 221 2.83 6.15 17.42
N SER A 222 3.98 6.52 16.87
CA SER A 222 4.34 7.89 16.56
C SER A 222 3.69 8.36 15.24
N LEU A 223 3.92 9.62 14.87
CA LEU A 223 3.36 10.22 13.65
C LEU A 223 3.86 9.58 12.34
N ASP A 224 4.95 8.84 12.41
CA ASP A 224 5.46 8.10 11.24
C ASP A 224 4.74 6.78 10.99
N GLY A 225 3.85 6.37 11.92
CA GLY A 225 3.06 5.14 11.82
C GLY A 225 3.86 3.85 11.96
N VAL A 226 5.16 3.93 12.23
CA VAL A 226 6.08 2.77 12.29
C VAL A 226 6.68 2.61 13.68
N HIS A 227 7.21 3.68 14.25
CA HIS A 227 7.84 3.62 15.57
C HIS A 227 6.80 3.76 16.68
N PRO A 228 6.90 2.97 17.76
CA PRO A 228 6.09 3.20 18.95
C PRO A 228 6.35 4.61 19.52
N ASN A 229 5.31 5.24 20.05
CA ASN A 229 5.48 6.42 20.90
C ASN A 229 5.94 5.98 22.32
N PRO A 230 6.26 6.89 23.25
CA PRO A 230 6.70 6.50 24.60
C PRO A 230 5.72 5.58 25.34
N ARG A 231 4.42 5.75 25.13
CA ARG A 231 3.39 4.86 25.70
C ARG A 231 3.43 3.48 25.05
N GLY A 232 3.64 3.42 23.74
CA GLY A 232 3.82 2.18 22.99
C GLY A 232 5.08 1.43 23.43
N TYR A 233 6.19 2.13 23.68
CA TYR A 233 7.39 1.51 24.23
C TYR A 233 7.17 0.94 25.63
N ALA A 234 6.40 1.62 26.49
CA ALA A 234 6.05 1.08 27.80
C ALA A 234 5.17 -0.19 27.68
N PHE A 235 4.27 -0.25 26.70
CA PHE A 235 3.53 -1.45 26.38
C PHE A 235 4.43 -2.60 25.92
N VAL A 236 5.30 -2.36 24.94
CA VAL A 236 6.27 -3.36 24.44
C VAL A 236 7.17 -3.87 25.58
N ALA A 237 7.67 -2.96 26.41
CA ALA A 237 8.47 -3.35 27.59
C ALA A 237 7.70 -4.26 28.54
N ASN A 238 6.43 -3.98 28.78
CA ASN A 238 5.59 -4.81 29.65
C ASN A 238 5.39 -6.23 29.08
N GLU A 239 5.18 -6.39 27.80
CA GLU A 239 5.06 -7.71 27.19
C GLU A 239 6.36 -8.52 27.33
N ILE A 240 7.50 -7.88 27.21
CA ILE A 240 8.82 -8.51 27.47
C ILE A 240 8.94 -8.87 28.96
N VAL A 241 8.60 -7.94 29.86
CA VAL A 241 8.68 -8.17 31.33
C VAL A 241 7.76 -9.31 31.78
N LYS A 242 6.55 -9.42 31.23
CA LYS A 242 5.65 -10.57 31.51
C LYS A 242 6.33 -11.89 31.20
N VAL A 243 6.87 -12.02 30.01
CA VAL A 243 7.54 -13.25 29.57
C VAL A 243 8.76 -13.57 30.45
N ILE A 244 9.55 -12.57 30.83
CA ILE A 244 10.68 -12.73 31.73
C ILE A 244 10.19 -13.21 33.12
N ASN A 245 9.21 -12.56 33.69
CA ASN A 245 8.65 -12.91 34.99
C ASN A 245 8.08 -14.33 35.02
N GLU A 246 7.33 -14.70 33.98
CA GLU A 246 6.72 -16.02 33.87
C GLU A 246 7.77 -17.12 33.66
N HIS A 247 8.70 -16.92 32.73
CA HIS A 247 9.65 -17.97 32.35
C HIS A 247 10.79 -18.15 33.38
N TYR A 248 11.34 -17.04 33.86
CA TYR A 248 12.51 -17.06 34.79
C TYR A 248 12.12 -16.91 36.26
N LYS A 249 10.80 -16.82 36.56
CA LYS A 249 10.30 -16.57 37.91
C LYS A 249 10.86 -15.28 38.52
N ALA A 250 11.11 -14.29 37.69
CA ALA A 250 11.54 -12.95 38.09
C ALA A 250 10.36 -12.14 38.66
N GLN A 251 10.66 -11.02 39.30
CA GLN A 251 9.67 -10.08 39.83
C GLN A 251 9.97 -8.65 39.37
N LEU A 252 10.18 -8.50 38.06
CA LEU A 252 10.39 -7.18 37.47
C LEU A 252 9.12 -6.35 37.50
N PRO A 253 9.18 -5.07 37.88
CA PRO A 253 8.01 -4.21 37.93
C PRO A 253 7.45 -3.95 36.53
N MET A 254 6.11 -3.87 36.45
CA MET A 254 5.42 -3.46 35.25
C MET A 254 5.31 -1.95 35.19
N LEU A 255 5.38 -1.41 33.99
CA LEU A 255 5.15 0.01 33.71
C LEU A 255 3.64 0.27 33.61
N VAL A 256 3.22 1.48 33.94
CA VAL A 256 1.86 1.95 33.66
C VAL A 256 1.89 2.79 32.38
N PRO A 257 1.42 2.27 31.23
CA PRO A 257 1.55 2.97 29.95
C PRO A 257 0.90 4.35 29.93
N GLY A 258 -0.18 4.54 30.71
CA GLY A 258 -0.84 5.84 30.86
C GLY A 258 0.03 6.94 31.46
N ASN A 259 1.11 6.59 32.18
CA ASN A 259 2.06 7.58 32.71
C ASN A 259 3.04 8.12 31.67
N TYR A 260 3.03 7.56 30.47
CA TYR A 260 3.92 7.98 29.38
C TYR A 260 3.15 8.80 28.34
N PRO A 261 3.78 9.82 27.74
CA PRO A 261 3.10 10.66 26.78
C PRO A 261 2.73 9.85 25.52
N GLY A 262 1.50 10.11 25.04
CA GLY A 262 1.08 9.74 23.70
C GLY A 262 1.46 10.84 22.70
N VAL A 263 0.90 10.75 21.49
CA VAL A 263 1.07 11.83 20.50
C VAL A 263 0.10 12.96 20.85
N THR A 264 0.60 14.18 20.86
CA THR A 264 -0.21 15.39 21.00
C THR A 264 0.01 16.23 19.75
N ILE A 265 -1.04 16.43 18.95
CA ILE A 265 -1.01 17.41 17.86
C ILE A 265 -1.51 18.74 18.45
N LYS A 266 -0.64 19.75 18.43
CA LYS A 266 -1.07 21.10 18.74
C LYS A 266 -1.80 21.65 17.52
N ALA A 267 -3.04 22.12 17.71
CA ALA A 267 -3.70 22.91 16.68
C ALA A 267 -2.81 24.13 16.38
N SER A 268 -2.49 24.35 15.12
CA SER A 268 -1.92 25.63 14.70
C SER A 268 -3.00 26.69 14.83
N ASN A 269 -2.75 27.71 15.64
CA ASN A 269 -3.56 28.92 15.67
C ASN A 269 -3.49 29.65 14.34
#